data_e916885a3de67bffe9d7be004a491ede
#
_entry.id   e916885a3de67bffe9d7be004a491ede
#
_cell.length_a   1.000
_cell.length_b   1.000
_cell.length_c   1.000
_cell.angle_alpha   90.00
_cell.angle_beta   90.00
_cell.angle_gamma   90.00
#
_symmetry.space_group_name_H-M   'P 1'
#
loop_
_entity.id
_entity.type
_entity.pdbx_description
1 polymer ?
#
loop_
_entity_poly.entity_id
_entity_poly.type
_entity_poly.pdbx_seq_one_letter_code
_entity_poly.pdbx_strand_id
1 'polypeptide(L)' 'MIEVFVTVNYKDRKYHTNVIAEKEMPFEKIKRIAEAQVKKQWNI' A
#
# COMPACT_ATOMS: atom_id res chain seq x y z
N MET A 1 9.46 6.37 -12.07
CA MET A 1 8.37 6.18 -11.09
C MET A 1 7.28 5.30 -11.66
N ILE A 2 6.82 4.37 -10.87
CA ILE A 2 5.77 3.45 -11.27
C ILE A 2 4.65 3.53 -10.24
N GLU A 3 3.41 3.64 -10.73
CA GLU A 3 2.26 3.59 -9.83
C GLU A 3 1.82 2.15 -9.68
N VAL A 4 1.76 1.69 -8.44
CA VAL A 4 1.38 0.31 -8.12
C VAL A 4 0.09 0.34 -7.30
N PHE A 5 -0.89 -0.42 -7.74
CA PHE A 5 -2.15 -0.55 -7.00
C PHE A 5 -2.06 -1.76 -6.07
N VAL A 6 -2.31 -1.52 -4.80
CA VAL A 6 -2.17 -2.56 -3.78
C VAL A 6 -3.48 -2.67 -3.01
N THR A 7 -3.88 -3.91 -2.73
CA THR A 7 -5.03 -4.16 -1.87
C THR A 7 -4.52 -4.61 -0.51
N VAL A 8 -4.93 -3.89 0.53
CA VAL A 8 -4.53 -4.19 1.90
C VAL A 8 -5.71 -4.80 2.64
N ASN A 9 -5.50 -5.97 3.23
CA ASN A 9 -6.50 -6.62 4.06
C ASN A 9 -6.25 -6.27 5.52
N TYR A 10 -7.27 -5.68 6.16
CA TYR A 10 -7.16 -5.28 7.56
C TYR A 10 -8.52 -5.46 8.23
N LYS A 11 -8.53 -6.24 9.29
CA LYS A 11 -9.75 -6.50 10.08
C LYS A 11 -10.94 -6.88 9.20
N ASP A 12 -10.75 -7.88 8.36
CA ASP A 12 -11.76 -8.43 7.45
C ASP A 12 -12.28 -7.44 6.42
N ARG A 13 -11.53 -6.36 6.19
CA ARG A 13 -11.88 -5.38 5.17
C ARG A 13 -10.76 -5.25 4.16
N LYS A 14 -11.14 -4.99 2.93
CA LYS A 14 -10.20 -4.76 1.85
C LYS A 14 -10.11 -3.28 1.55
N TYR A 15 -8.90 -2.74 1.62
CA TYR A 15 -8.64 -1.35 1.30
C TYR A 15 -7.79 -1.29 0.05
N HIS A 16 -8.19 -0.45 -0.90
CA HIS A 16 -7.43 -0.26 -2.12
C HIS A 16 -6.66 1.05 -2.02
N THR A 17 -5.38 0.97 -2.33
CA THR A 17 -4.54 2.15 -2.32
C THR A 17 -3.54 2.07 -3.47
N ASN A 18 -2.88 3.18 -3.75
CA ASN A 18 -1.83 3.21 -4.75
C ASN A 18 -0.53 3.69 -4.09
N VAL A 19 0.57 3.17 -4.59
CA VAL A 19 1.90 3.52 -4.10
C VAL A 19 2.75 3.93 -5.28
N ILE A 20 3.44 5.04 -5.15
CA ILE A 20 4.41 5.44 -6.16
C ILE A 20 5.73 4.78 -5.79
N ALA A 21 6.15 3.85 -6.62
CA ALA A 21 7.34 3.05 -6.37
C ALA A 21 8.45 3.39 -7.35
N GLU A 22 9.68 3.13 -6.92
CA GLU A 22 10.82 3.25 -7.80
C GLU A 22 11.09 1.93 -8.49
N LYS A 23 11.82 1.99 -9.60
CA LYS A 23 12.08 0.83 -10.45
C LYS A 23 12.69 -0.34 -9.71
N GLU A 24 13.54 -0.09 -8.75
CA GLU A 24 14.26 -1.13 -8.03
C GLU A 24 13.67 -1.46 -6.65
N MET A 25 12.51 -0.93 -6.35
CA MET A 25 11.89 -1.14 -5.05
C MET A 25 11.29 -2.55 -4.96
N PRO A 26 11.65 -3.33 -3.92
CA PRO A 26 11.08 -4.67 -3.76
C PRO A 26 9.60 -4.58 -3.40
N PHE A 27 8.84 -5.60 -3.82
CA PHE A 27 7.40 -5.64 -3.57
C PHE A 27 7.07 -5.58 -2.08
N GLU A 28 7.86 -6.22 -1.25
CA GLU A 28 7.64 -6.21 0.19
C GLU A 28 7.65 -4.79 0.76
N LYS A 29 8.54 -3.96 0.26
CA LYS A 29 8.60 -2.57 0.69
C LYS A 29 7.39 -1.79 0.21
N ILE A 30 6.95 -2.04 -1.02
CA ILE A 30 5.76 -1.41 -1.58
C ILE A 30 4.55 -1.76 -0.72
N LYS A 31 4.44 -3.01 -0.33
CA LYS A 31 3.33 -3.47 0.50
C LYS A 31 3.32 -2.79 1.87
N ARG A 32 4.49 -2.63 2.48
CA ARG A 32 4.61 -1.94 3.76
C ARG A 32 4.17 -0.48 3.67
N ILE A 33 4.58 0.18 2.60
CA ILE A 33 4.17 1.56 2.37
C ILE A 33 2.66 1.63 2.21
N ALA A 34 2.08 0.71 1.44
CA ALA A 34 0.64 0.67 1.22
C ALA A 34 -0.11 0.48 2.54
N GLU A 35 0.36 -0.44 3.39
CA GLU A 35 -0.27 -0.67 4.68
C GLU A 35 -0.21 0.57 5.56
N ALA A 36 0.92 1.24 5.60
CA ALA A 36 1.08 2.45 6.38
C ALA A 36 0.16 3.56 5.87
N GLN A 37 0.05 3.70 4.55
CA GLN A 37 -0.83 4.69 3.96
C GLN A 37 -2.29 4.42 4.29
N VAL A 38 -2.70 3.17 4.22
CA VAL A 38 -4.09 2.79 4.54
C VAL A 38 -4.41 3.11 5.99
N LYS A 39 -3.56 2.74 6.90
CA LYS A 39 -3.77 3.03 8.31
C LYS A 39 -3.88 4.52 8.57
N LYS A 40 -3.07 5.30 7.92
CA LYS A 40 -3.07 6.74 8.08
C LYS A 40 -4.30 7.39 7.44
N GLN A 41 -4.64 6.98 6.23
CA GLN A 41 -5.76 7.55 5.50
C GLN A 41 -7.11 7.20 6.12
N TRP A 42 -7.26 5.95 6.55
CA TRP A 42 -8.52 5.47 7.08
C TRP A 42 -8.62 5.58 8.59
N ASN A 43 -7.55 6.06 9.22
CA ASN A 43 -7.52 6.29 10.66
C ASN A 43 -7.82 5.02 11.48
N ILE A 44 -7.18 3.94 11.07
CA ILE A 44 -7.37 2.64 11.71
C ILE A 44 -6.12 2.13 12.39
#